data_92e1cd3a12690a4c4b1cef83675d2710
#
_entry.id   92e1cd3a12690a4c4b1cef83675d2710
#
_cell.length_a   1.000
_cell.length_b   1.000
_cell.length_c   1.000
_cell.angle_alpha   90.00
_cell.angle_beta   90.00
_cell.angle_gamma   90.00
#
_symmetry.space_group_name_H-M   'P 1'
#
loop_
_entity.id
_entity.type
_entity.pdbx_description
1 polymer ?
#
loop_
_entity_poly.entity_id
_entity_poly.type
_entity_poly.pdbx_seq_one_letter_code
_entity_poly.pdbx_strand_id
1 'polypeptide(L)'
;GYQVKFRFIEWERKKTLLEKGEIDCIWCCFSMDGRETEYQWAGPYMRSFQAVAVSADSDIKSLQDLAGKKVAVQSTTKPEEILLHPEKYHLPEVKALFCMQNRELIYSFLSKGYADAIAAHESSIVQYMNDYGVEDQYRILEESLLSVGLGVAFAPDDDRGIAEELKKTLKEMYEEGKTEEILTLYLKTPKKYLEVYEDEN
;
A
#
# COMPACT_ATOMS: atom_id res chain seq x y z
N GLY A 1 -27.56 -8.35 5.50
CA GLY A 1 -26.39 -7.63 5.02
C GLY A 1 -25.81 -6.74 6.10
N TYR A 2 -24.56 -6.34 5.96
CA TYR A 2 -23.85 -5.50 6.92
C TYR A 2 -23.96 -4.01 6.54
N GLN A 3 -23.99 -3.15 7.56
CA GLN A 3 -23.86 -1.70 7.37
C GLN A 3 -22.41 -1.30 7.58
N VAL A 4 -21.75 -0.83 6.52
CA VAL A 4 -20.36 -0.38 6.59
C VAL A 4 -20.27 1.01 7.21
N LYS A 5 -19.35 1.19 8.18
CA LYS A 5 -19.01 2.49 8.78
C LYS A 5 -17.50 2.70 8.67
N PHE A 6 -17.10 3.79 8.06
CA PHE A 6 -15.69 4.15 7.98
C PHE A 6 -15.24 4.87 9.24
N ARG A 7 -14.07 4.45 9.77
CA ARG A 7 -13.41 5.10 10.89
C ARG A 7 -11.99 5.45 10.47
N PHE A 8 -11.64 6.74 10.53
CA PHE A 8 -10.27 7.19 10.38
C PHE A 8 -9.48 6.86 11.64
N ILE A 9 -8.28 6.28 11.49
CA ILE A 9 -7.43 5.85 12.61
C ILE A 9 -5.99 6.31 12.41
N GLU A 10 -5.26 6.46 13.52
CA GLU A 10 -3.80 6.53 13.49
C GLU A 10 -3.25 5.17 13.05
N TRP A 11 -2.50 5.12 11.96
CA TRP A 11 -2.10 3.86 11.34
C TRP A 11 -1.29 2.93 12.26
N GLU A 12 -0.46 3.50 13.10
CA GLU A 12 0.33 2.74 14.08
C GLU A 12 -0.55 1.97 15.08
N ARG A 13 -1.76 2.46 15.35
CA ARG A 13 -2.70 1.85 16.31
C ARG A 13 -3.58 0.76 15.71
N LYS A 14 -3.51 0.51 14.39
CA LYS A 14 -4.41 -0.41 13.67
C LYS A 14 -4.58 -1.78 14.34
N LYS A 15 -3.46 -2.42 14.75
CA LYS A 15 -3.46 -3.74 15.37
C LYS A 15 -4.14 -3.70 16.75
N THR A 16 -3.78 -2.76 17.58
CA THR A 16 -4.36 -2.59 18.92
C THR A 16 -5.87 -2.29 18.88
N LEU A 17 -6.31 -1.48 17.90
CA LEU A 17 -7.74 -1.17 17.73
C LEU A 17 -8.54 -2.40 17.29
N LEU A 18 -7.95 -3.22 16.41
CA LEU A 18 -8.55 -4.47 15.95
C LEU A 18 -8.65 -5.49 17.09
N GLU A 19 -7.55 -5.72 17.82
CA GLU A 19 -7.49 -6.64 18.97
C GLU A 19 -8.46 -6.27 20.10
N LYS A 20 -8.75 -4.98 20.27
CA LYS A 20 -9.71 -4.49 21.25
C LYS A 20 -11.17 -4.48 20.75
N GLY A 21 -11.41 -4.87 19.49
CA GLY A 21 -12.73 -4.80 18.88
C GLY A 21 -13.26 -3.35 18.70
N GLU A 22 -12.36 -2.36 18.74
CA GLU A 22 -12.74 -0.97 18.47
C GLU A 22 -12.97 -0.71 16.98
N ILE A 23 -12.42 -1.55 16.11
CA ILE A 23 -12.72 -1.69 14.68
C ILE A 23 -12.93 -3.16 14.37
N ASP A 24 -13.78 -3.47 13.40
CA ASP A 24 -14.10 -4.86 12.99
C ASP A 24 -13.06 -5.41 12.01
N CYS A 25 -12.51 -4.57 11.15
CA CYS A 25 -11.50 -4.95 10.17
C CYS A 25 -10.62 -3.75 9.79
N ILE A 26 -9.50 -4.05 9.16
CA ILE A 26 -8.62 -3.07 8.51
C ILE A 26 -8.81 -3.23 7.00
N TRP A 27 -9.48 -2.27 6.37
CA TRP A 27 -9.72 -2.26 4.93
C TRP A 27 -9.15 -0.99 4.29
N CYS A 28 -7.97 -1.11 3.74
CA CYS A 28 -7.31 -0.08 2.93
C CYS A 28 -6.16 -0.74 2.15
N CYS A 29 -5.13 -0.01 1.73
CA CYS A 29 -3.94 -0.58 1.11
C CYS A 29 -3.12 -1.40 2.15
N PHE A 30 -3.68 -2.49 2.69
CA PHE A 30 -3.03 -3.32 3.68
C PHE A 30 -2.51 -4.61 3.04
N SER A 31 -1.19 -4.70 2.95
CA SER A 31 -0.48 -5.84 2.36
C SER A 31 -0.60 -7.08 3.23
N MET A 32 -0.93 -8.20 2.60
CA MET A 32 -0.95 -9.51 3.23
C MET A 32 0.46 -10.09 3.43
N ASP A 33 1.39 -9.76 2.51
CA ASP A 33 2.72 -10.34 2.42
C ASP A 33 3.52 -10.22 3.71
N GLY A 34 3.94 -11.37 4.26
CA GLY A 34 4.66 -11.49 5.53
C GLY A 34 3.81 -11.28 6.76
N ARG A 35 2.47 -11.26 6.62
CA ARG A 35 1.50 -11.12 7.73
C ARG A 35 0.38 -12.16 7.65
N GLU A 36 0.58 -13.20 6.85
CA GLU A 36 -0.44 -14.22 6.55
C GLU A 36 -0.99 -14.88 7.81
N THR A 37 -0.15 -15.05 8.82
CA THR A 37 -0.51 -15.69 10.10
C THR A 37 -0.91 -14.71 11.21
N GLU A 38 -0.77 -13.39 10.98
CA GLU A 38 -1.09 -12.39 12.00
C GLU A 38 -2.57 -12.01 12.04
N TYR A 39 -3.32 -12.28 10.97
CA TYR A 39 -4.72 -11.88 10.78
C TYR A 39 -5.51 -12.98 10.09
N GLN A 40 -6.84 -12.95 10.25
CA GLN A 40 -7.71 -13.61 9.29
C GLN A 40 -7.91 -12.68 8.09
N TRP A 41 -7.72 -13.19 6.88
CA TRP A 41 -7.71 -12.38 5.68
C TRP A 41 -8.90 -12.69 4.75
N ALA A 42 -9.58 -11.65 4.29
CA ALA A 42 -10.41 -11.70 3.10
C ALA A 42 -9.65 -11.05 1.94
N GLY A 43 -9.30 -11.83 0.94
CA GLY A 43 -8.50 -11.40 -0.22
C GLY A 43 -7.49 -12.47 -0.64
N PRO A 44 -6.51 -12.09 -1.48
CA PRO A 44 -6.29 -10.72 -1.97
C PRO A 44 -7.42 -10.24 -2.88
N TYR A 45 -7.82 -8.97 -2.81
CA TYR A 45 -8.83 -8.40 -3.69
C TYR A 45 -8.25 -7.58 -4.84
N MET A 46 -7.00 -7.18 -4.72
CA MET A 46 -6.21 -6.58 -5.78
C MET A 46 -4.72 -6.68 -5.45
N ARG A 47 -3.89 -6.58 -6.48
CA ARG A 47 -2.45 -6.40 -6.34
C ARG A 47 -2.12 -4.92 -6.17
N SER A 48 -1.02 -4.60 -5.50
CA SER A 48 -0.45 -3.27 -5.45
C SER A 48 1.07 -3.35 -5.48
N PHE A 49 1.69 -2.24 -5.83
CA PHE A 49 3.14 -2.13 -5.94
C PHE A 49 3.62 -1.16 -4.88
N GLN A 50 4.62 -1.55 -4.11
CA GLN A 50 5.36 -0.64 -3.25
C GLN A 50 6.32 0.13 -4.15
N ALA A 51 5.99 1.38 -4.43
CA ALA A 51 6.67 2.20 -5.42
C ALA A 51 7.47 3.32 -4.76
N VAL A 52 8.45 3.82 -5.49
CA VAL A 52 9.24 5.00 -5.12
C VAL A 52 8.85 6.15 -6.04
N ALA A 53 8.54 7.31 -5.46
CA ALA A 53 8.35 8.54 -6.20
C ALA A 53 9.42 9.58 -5.84
N VAL A 54 9.80 10.34 -6.85
CA VAL A 54 10.82 11.38 -6.80
C VAL A 54 10.34 12.64 -7.50
N SER A 55 11.02 13.76 -7.33
CA SER A 55 10.77 14.96 -8.16
C SER A 55 10.97 14.63 -9.64
N ALA A 56 10.20 15.25 -10.53
CA ALA A 56 10.27 14.99 -11.97
C ALA A 56 11.66 15.24 -12.57
N ASP A 57 12.39 16.21 -12.02
CA ASP A 57 13.74 16.60 -12.39
C ASP A 57 14.85 15.85 -11.64
N SER A 58 14.50 14.89 -10.77
CA SER A 58 15.46 14.11 -9.98
C SER A 58 16.38 13.27 -10.87
N ASP A 59 17.62 13.11 -10.44
CA ASP A 59 18.64 12.23 -11.02
C ASP A 59 18.40 10.73 -10.68
N ILE A 60 17.56 10.42 -9.69
CA ILE A 60 17.22 9.06 -9.28
C ILE A 60 16.34 8.42 -10.35
N LYS A 61 16.81 7.39 -11.04
CA LYS A 61 16.09 6.70 -12.15
C LYS A 61 15.79 5.24 -11.84
N SER A 62 16.53 4.64 -10.92
CA SER A 62 16.41 3.24 -10.50
C SER A 62 16.40 3.11 -8.98
N LEU A 63 16.07 1.94 -8.46
CA LEU A 63 16.15 1.66 -7.02
C LEU A 63 17.60 1.71 -6.51
N GLN A 64 18.59 1.43 -7.36
CA GLN A 64 20.00 1.49 -6.99
C GLN A 64 20.50 2.94 -6.79
N ASP A 65 19.85 3.92 -7.40
CA ASP A 65 20.17 5.33 -7.21
C ASP A 65 19.74 5.87 -5.85
N LEU A 66 19.01 5.07 -5.05
CA LEU A 66 18.67 5.39 -3.66
C LEU A 66 19.89 5.32 -2.72
N ALA A 67 21.03 4.78 -3.19
CA ALA A 67 22.28 4.77 -2.44
C ALA A 67 22.63 6.17 -1.93
N GLY A 68 22.73 6.31 -0.59
CA GLY A 68 23.09 7.58 0.04
C GLY A 68 22.04 8.69 -0.07
N LYS A 69 20.84 8.42 -0.56
CA LYS A 69 19.72 9.39 -0.63
C LYS A 69 18.89 9.37 0.67
N LYS A 70 18.05 10.40 0.85
CA LYS A 70 17.11 10.52 1.95
C LYS A 70 15.74 10.07 1.48
N VAL A 71 15.13 9.11 2.15
CA VAL A 71 13.81 8.58 1.78
C VAL A 71 12.80 8.80 2.91
N ALA A 72 11.58 9.20 2.58
CA ALA A 72 10.49 9.30 3.54
C ALA A 72 9.42 8.23 3.29
N VAL A 73 8.94 7.61 4.37
CA VAL A 73 7.93 6.56 4.39
C VAL A 73 6.94 6.79 5.51
N GLN A 74 5.77 6.18 5.44
CA GLN A 74 4.89 6.12 6.59
C GLN A 74 5.32 4.99 7.53
N SER A 75 5.33 5.28 8.85
CA SER A 75 5.65 4.30 9.89
C SER A 75 4.73 3.08 9.87
N THR A 76 5.25 1.93 10.24
CA THR A 76 4.57 0.62 10.31
C THR A 76 3.96 0.16 9.00
N THR A 77 4.58 0.58 7.87
CA THR A 77 4.20 0.16 6.51
C THR A 77 5.23 -0.79 5.90
N LYS A 78 4.86 -1.43 4.79
CA LYS A 78 5.78 -2.33 4.08
C LYS A 78 7.00 -1.61 3.50
N PRO A 79 6.92 -0.40 2.91
CA PRO A 79 8.11 0.35 2.50
C PRO A 79 9.10 0.64 3.63
N GLU A 80 8.62 0.94 4.85
CA GLU A 80 9.50 1.10 6.01
C GLU A 80 10.27 -0.20 6.30
N GLU A 81 9.56 -1.34 6.38
CA GLU A 81 10.18 -2.65 6.62
C GLU A 81 11.25 -2.97 5.57
N ILE A 82 10.92 -2.74 4.28
CA ILE A 82 11.84 -3.00 3.15
C ILE A 82 13.11 -2.15 3.28
N LEU A 83 12.99 -0.86 3.55
CA LEU A 83 14.11 0.08 3.62
C LEU A 83 14.90 0.01 4.93
N LEU A 84 14.33 -0.58 5.99
CA LEU A 84 15.05 -0.93 7.22
C LEU A 84 15.88 -2.21 7.07
N HIS A 85 15.54 -3.07 6.11
CA HIS A 85 16.20 -4.34 5.84
C HIS A 85 16.61 -4.46 4.37
N PRO A 86 17.39 -3.49 3.83
CA PRO A 86 17.68 -3.41 2.40
C PRO A 86 18.39 -4.66 1.86
N GLU A 87 19.16 -5.36 2.70
CA GLU A 87 19.87 -6.60 2.35
C GLU A 87 18.94 -7.74 1.93
N LYS A 88 17.72 -7.80 2.48
CA LYS A 88 16.72 -8.83 2.12
C LYS A 88 16.10 -8.58 0.74
N TYR A 89 16.13 -7.33 0.30
CA TYR A 89 15.46 -6.88 -0.92
C TYR A 89 16.45 -6.44 -2.01
N HIS A 90 17.75 -6.72 -1.81
CA HIS A 90 18.84 -6.34 -2.73
C HIS A 90 18.85 -4.83 -3.06
N LEU A 91 18.53 -4.02 -2.07
CA LEU A 91 18.52 -2.57 -2.16
C LEU A 91 19.79 -1.97 -1.57
N PRO A 92 20.18 -0.77 -2.00
CA PRO A 92 21.28 -0.03 -1.39
C PRO A 92 20.85 0.58 -0.05
N GLU A 93 21.82 0.86 0.81
CA GLU A 93 21.59 1.63 2.02
C GLU A 93 21.28 3.10 1.69
N VAL A 94 20.20 3.61 2.27
CA VAL A 94 19.84 5.02 2.18
C VAL A 94 20.61 5.83 3.24
N LYS A 95 20.86 7.11 2.96
CA LYS A 95 21.54 8.01 3.92
C LYS A 95 20.68 8.26 5.17
N ALA A 96 19.37 8.40 4.99
CA ALA A 96 18.41 8.61 6.05
C ALA A 96 17.04 8.09 5.63
N LEU A 97 16.36 7.43 6.56
CA LEU A 97 14.98 7.02 6.44
C LEU A 97 14.12 7.83 7.42
N PHE A 98 13.18 8.61 6.88
CA PHE A 98 12.23 9.40 7.67
C PHE A 98 10.92 8.64 7.79
N CYS A 99 10.62 8.12 8.97
CA CYS A 99 9.39 7.36 9.25
C CYS A 99 8.35 8.31 9.84
N MET A 100 7.31 8.61 9.07
CA MET A 100 6.27 9.57 9.43
C MET A 100 5.01 8.87 9.92
N GLN A 101 4.41 9.35 11.00
CA GLN A 101 3.13 8.81 11.49
C GLN A 101 1.98 9.04 10.51
N ASN A 102 1.97 10.22 9.87
CA ASN A 102 0.96 10.59 8.89
C ASN A 102 1.55 10.50 7.47
N ARG A 103 0.84 9.80 6.58
CA ARG A 103 1.23 9.65 5.18
C ARG A 103 1.35 10.99 4.44
N GLU A 104 0.51 11.97 4.72
CA GLU A 104 0.55 13.29 4.08
C GLU A 104 1.90 14.00 4.29
N LEU A 105 2.59 13.68 5.38
CA LEU A 105 3.90 14.27 5.68
C LEU A 105 4.99 13.79 4.71
N ILE A 106 4.91 12.56 4.18
CA ILE A 106 5.93 12.08 3.22
C ILE A 106 5.93 12.93 1.94
N TYR A 107 4.76 13.29 1.44
CA TYR A 107 4.63 14.16 0.28
C TYR A 107 5.16 15.57 0.56
N SER A 108 4.87 16.09 1.75
CA SER A 108 5.42 17.39 2.19
C SER A 108 6.94 17.36 2.31
N PHE A 109 7.53 16.23 2.72
CA PHE A 109 8.99 16.07 2.79
C PHE A 109 9.62 16.08 1.40
N LEU A 110 9.00 15.41 0.43
CA LEU A 110 9.46 15.41 -0.95
C LEU A 110 9.34 16.80 -1.57
N SER A 111 8.17 17.44 -1.48
CA SER A 111 7.92 18.74 -2.10
C SER A 111 8.81 19.88 -1.56
N LYS A 112 9.23 19.78 -0.28
CA LYS A 112 10.13 20.75 0.36
C LYS A 112 11.62 20.40 0.23
N GLY A 113 11.96 19.28 -0.44
CA GLY A 113 13.34 18.83 -0.60
C GLY A 113 13.99 18.30 0.69
N TYR A 114 13.20 17.97 1.72
CA TYR A 114 13.72 17.34 2.93
C TYR A 114 14.06 15.86 2.70
N ALA A 115 13.33 15.20 1.82
CA ALA A 115 13.62 13.89 1.29
C ALA A 115 13.87 13.97 -0.22
N ASP A 116 14.74 13.11 -0.74
CA ASP A 116 15.05 12.97 -2.17
C ASP A 116 14.04 12.05 -2.87
N ALA A 117 13.42 11.15 -2.10
CA ALA A 117 12.41 10.20 -2.57
C ALA A 117 11.40 9.90 -1.45
N ILE A 118 10.23 9.39 -1.86
CA ILE A 118 9.23 8.79 -0.96
C ILE A 118 8.93 7.37 -1.42
N ALA A 119 8.51 6.50 -0.49
CA ALA A 119 8.02 5.18 -0.85
C ALA A 119 6.65 4.90 -0.20
N ALA A 120 5.72 4.44 -1.03
CA ALA A 120 4.35 4.12 -0.64
C ALA A 120 3.72 3.17 -1.67
N HIS A 121 2.45 2.78 -1.47
CA HIS A 121 1.68 2.11 -2.52
C HIS A 121 1.55 3.00 -3.76
N GLU A 122 1.81 2.45 -4.95
CA GLU A 122 1.71 3.16 -6.23
C GLU A 122 0.34 3.83 -6.38
N SER A 123 -0.75 3.10 -6.09
CA SER A 123 -2.11 3.64 -6.16
C SER A 123 -2.31 4.87 -5.26
N SER A 124 -1.69 4.88 -4.08
CA SER A 124 -1.74 6.01 -3.15
C SER A 124 -0.96 7.23 -3.66
N ILE A 125 0.19 6.99 -4.30
CA ILE A 125 1.00 8.06 -4.91
C ILE A 125 0.24 8.66 -6.10
N VAL A 126 -0.30 7.81 -6.97
CA VAL A 126 -1.10 8.25 -8.14
C VAL A 126 -2.32 9.05 -7.68
N GLN A 127 -3.04 8.57 -6.65
CA GLN A 127 -4.19 9.29 -6.11
C GLN A 127 -3.80 10.67 -5.58
N TYR A 128 -2.72 10.75 -4.79
CA TYR A 128 -2.20 12.04 -4.31
C TYR A 128 -1.87 12.99 -5.47
N MET A 129 -1.17 12.51 -6.48
CA MET A 129 -0.81 13.32 -7.65
C MET A 129 -2.05 13.86 -8.37
N ASN A 130 -3.07 13.01 -8.57
CA ASN A 130 -4.33 13.40 -9.21
C ASN A 130 -5.12 14.40 -8.35
N ASP A 131 -5.26 14.15 -7.04
CA ASP A 131 -6.07 14.98 -6.13
C ASP A 131 -5.52 16.40 -6.00
N TYR A 132 -4.19 16.54 -6.10
CA TYR A 132 -3.51 17.84 -5.97
C TYR A 132 -3.08 18.44 -7.32
N GLY A 133 -3.30 17.75 -8.45
CA GLY A 133 -2.92 18.22 -9.78
C GLY A 133 -1.41 18.45 -9.93
N VAL A 134 -0.61 17.51 -9.41
CA VAL A 134 0.86 17.61 -9.36
C VAL A 134 1.57 16.48 -10.12
N GLU A 135 0.90 15.87 -11.10
CA GLU A 135 1.43 14.76 -11.89
C GLU A 135 2.73 15.12 -12.62
N ASP A 136 2.84 16.38 -13.07
CA ASP A 136 4.04 16.88 -13.76
C ASP A 136 5.20 17.18 -12.83
N GLN A 137 4.96 17.24 -11.52
CA GLN A 137 5.99 17.58 -10.52
C GLN A 137 6.75 16.36 -10.01
N TYR A 138 6.16 15.17 -10.13
CA TYR A 138 6.71 13.93 -9.59
C TYR A 138 6.75 12.83 -10.64
N ARG A 139 7.64 11.91 -10.42
CA ARG A 139 7.79 10.69 -11.23
C ARG A 139 7.87 9.48 -10.32
N ILE A 140 7.12 8.45 -10.66
CA ILE A 140 7.23 7.13 -10.05
C ILE A 140 8.31 6.36 -10.82
N LEU A 141 9.20 5.67 -10.12
CA LEU A 141 10.20 4.81 -10.75
C LEU A 141 9.50 3.62 -11.43
N GLU A 142 10.05 3.16 -12.54
CA GLU A 142 9.52 1.97 -13.25
C GLU A 142 9.65 0.70 -12.41
N GLU A 143 10.75 0.59 -11.65
CA GLU A 143 10.96 -0.50 -10.72
C GLU A 143 10.16 -0.29 -9.44
N SER A 144 9.51 -1.33 -8.96
CA SER A 144 8.84 -1.33 -7.65
C SER A 144 9.69 -2.06 -6.61
N LEU A 145 9.62 -1.61 -5.36
CA LEU A 145 10.28 -2.27 -4.24
C LEU A 145 9.74 -3.69 -4.03
N LEU A 146 8.44 -3.87 -4.20
CA LEU A 146 7.76 -5.14 -4.02
C LEU A 146 6.36 -5.09 -4.66
N SER A 147 5.91 -6.22 -5.23
CA SER A 147 4.51 -6.45 -5.58
C SER A 147 3.84 -7.18 -4.42
N VAL A 148 2.65 -6.74 -4.00
CA VAL A 148 1.96 -7.25 -2.81
C VAL A 148 0.48 -7.48 -3.09
N GLY A 149 -0.10 -8.52 -2.48
CA GLY A 149 -1.54 -8.72 -2.42
C GLY A 149 -2.17 -7.84 -1.34
N LEU A 150 -3.26 -7.15 -1.66
CA LEU A 150 -4.04 -6.38 -0.70
C LEU A 150 -5.24 -7.18 -0.21
N GLY A 151 -5.40 -7.23 1.11
CA GLY A 151 -6.51 -7.92 1.76
C GLY A 151 -7.22 -7.06 2.79
N VAL A 152 -8.35 -7.57 3.26
CA VAL A 152 -9.06 -7.04 4.43
C VAL A 152 -8.67 -7.92 5.62
N ALA A 153 -8.09 -7.30 6.65
CA ALA A 153 -7.61 -8.01 7.83
C ALA A 153 -8.63 -7.95 8.96
N PHE A 154 -8.92 -9.09 9.54
CA PHE A 154 -9.72 -9.29 10.75
C PHE A 154 -8.83 -9.78 11.90
N ALA A 155 -9.31 -9.69 13.14
CA ALA A 155 -8.60 -10.26 14.27
C ALA A 155 -8.33 -11.76 14.04
N PRO A 156 -7.19 -12.30 14.50
CA PRO A 156 -6.84 -13.71 14.24
C PRO A 156 -7.81 -14.70 14.90
N ASP A 157 -8.51 -14.28 15.94
CA ASP A 157 -9.51 -15.04 16.70
C ASP A 157 -10.97 -14.63 16.38
N ASP A 158 -11.20 -13.92 15.29
CA ASP A 158 -12.55 -13.53 14.85
C ASP A 158 -13.34 -14.76 14.41
N ASP A 159 -14.32 -15.17 15.20
CA ASP A 159 -15.17 -16.37 14.99
C ASP A 159 -16.49 -16.07 14.28
N ARG A 160 -16.73 -14.81 13.86
CA ARG A 160 -17.99 -14.37 13.23
C ARG A 160 -18.17 -14.89 11.79
N GLY A 161 -17.12 -15.44 11.17
CA GLY A 161 -17.17 -15.94 9.80
C GLY A 161 -17.21 -14.85 8.71
N ILE A 162 -17.07 -13.58 9.09
CA ILE A 162 -17.19 -12.42 8.17
C ILE A 162 -16.03 -12.43 7.15
N ALA A 163 -14.82 -12.83 7.55
CA ALA A 163 -13.67 -12.88 6.67
C ALA A 163 -13.90 -13.83 5.48
N GLU A 164 -14.43 -15.03 5.74
CA GLU A 164 -14.71 -16.02 4.71
C GLU A 164 -15.88 -15.58 3.80
N GLU A 165 -16.93 -14.99 4.36
CA GLU A 165 -18.08 -14.48 3.59
C GLU A 165 -17.60 -13.33 2.67
N LEU A 166 -16.76 -12.43 3.18
CA LEU A 166 -16.20 -11.33 2.40
C LEU A 166 -15.25 -11.84 1.31
N LYS A 167 -14.38 -12.81 1.62
CA LYS A 167 -13.48 -13.44 0.64
C LYS A 167 -14.25 -14.00 -0.55
N LYS A 168 -15.34 -14.74 -0.27
CA LYS A 168 -16.22 -15.26 -1.31
C LYS A 168 -16.84 -14.14 -2.15
N THR A 169 -17.37 -13.11 -1.50
CA THR A 169 -17.99 -11.97 -2.20
C THR A 169 -16.99 -11.21 -3.08
N LEU A 170 -15.76 -10.99 -2.61
CA LEU A 170 -14.71 -10.33 -3.39
C LEU A 170 -14.32 -11.14 -4.63
N LYS A 171 -14.28 -12.49 -4.51
CA LYS A 171 -14.03 -13.37 -5.64
C LYS A 171 -15.18 -13.33 -6.66
N GLU A 172 -16.44 -13.38 -6.21
CA GLU A 172 -17.62 -13.24 -7.06
C GLU A 172 -17.61 -11.88 -7.81
N MET A 173 -17.28 -10.79 -7.13
CA MET A 173 -17.16 -9.47 -7.75
C MET A 173 -16.06 -9.42 -8.82
N TYR A 174 -14.95 -10.11 -8.60
CA TYR A 174 -13.89 -10.24 -9.61
C TYR A 174 -14.39 -11.01 -10.84
N GLU A 175 -14.99 -12.19 -10.63
CA GLU A 175 -15.51 -13.05 -11.70
C GLU A 175 -16.61 -12.36 -12.54
N GLU A 176 -17.43 -11.50 -11.91
CA GLU A 176 -18.46 -10.70 -12.57
C GLU A 176 -17.92 -9.40 -13.22
N GLY A 177 -16.61 -9.12 -13.13
CA GLY A 177 -15.98 -7.91 -13.67
C GLY A 177 -16.24 -6.62 -12.88
N LYS A 178 -16.96 -6.70 -11.75
CA LYS A 178 -17.29 -5.53 -10.92
C LYS A 178 -16.05 -4.88 -10.31
N THR A 179 -15.06 -5.69 -9.94
CA THR A 179 -13.82 -5.16 -9.39
C THR A 179 -13.06 -4.33 -10.43
N GLU A 180 -13.01 -4.77 -11.70
CA GLU A 180 -12.40 -4.00 -12.79
C GLU A 180 -13.18 -2.71 -13.05
N GLU A 181 -14.51 -2.76 -13.07
CA GLU A 181 -15.36 -1.60 -13.23
C GLU A 181 -15.07 -0.52 -12.16
N ILE A 182 -15.00 -0.92 -10.89
CA ILE A 182 -14.68 -0.01 -9.78
C ILE A 182 -13.27 0.58 -9.94
N LEU A 183 -12.26 -0.25 -10.23
CA LEU A 183 -10.88 0.21 -10.36
C LEU A 183 -10.70 1.20 -11.53
N THR A 184 -11.47 1.03 -12.61
CA THR A 184 -11.45 1.94 -13.76
C THR A 184 -11.83 3.38 -13.40
N LEU A 185 -12.60 3.58 -12.32
CA LEU A 185 -12.94 4.92 -11.83
C LEU A 185 -11.75 5.67 -11.24
N TYR A 186 -10.72 4.96 -10.80
CA TYR A 186 -9.60 5.52 -10.02
C TYR A 186 -8.24 5.32 -10.68
N LEU A 187 -8.07 4.28 -11.50
CA LEU A 187 -6.78 3.84 -12.03
C LEU A 187 -6.82 3.78 -13.57
N LYS A 188 -5.79 4.33 -14.21
CA LYS A 188 -5.66 4.35 -15.68
C LYS A 188 -5.46 2.95 -16.29
N THR A 189 -4.85 2.02 -15.53
CA THR A 189 -4.54 0.66 -15.96
C THR A 189 -5.04 -0.38 -14.95
N PRO A 190 -6.38 -0.54 -14.79
CA PRO A 190 -6.97 -1.37 -13.74
C PRO A 190 -6.53 -2.84 -13.80
N LYS A 191 -6.34 -3.40 -15.01
CA LYS A 191 -5.94 -4.80 -15.20
C LYS A 191 -4.63 -5.15 -14.50
N LYS A 192 -3.64 -4.26 -14.47
CA LYS A 192 -2.37 -4.44 -13.75
C LYS A 192 -2.58 -4.81 -12.27
N TYR A 193 -3.68 -4.36 -11.68
CA TYR A 193 -3.99 -4.56 -10.26
C TYR A 193 -4.88 -5.78 -10.00
N LEU A 194 -5.37 -6.46 -11.04
CA LEU A 194 -6.28 -7.60 -10.95
C LEU A 194 -5.60 -8.97 -11.12
N GLU A 195 -4.29 -9.00 -11.38
CA GLU A 195 -3.53 -10.24 -11.61
C GLU A 195 -3.42 -11.18 -10.38
N VAL A 196 -4.12 -10.88 -9.28
CA VAL A 196 -4.10 -11.66 -8.03
C VAL A 196 -4.79 -13.02 -8.14
N TYR A 197 -5.65 -13.22 -9.15
CA TYR A 197 -6.41 -14.45 -9.35
C TYR A 197 -5.89 -15.28 -10.54
N GLU A 198 -4.91 -14.76 -11.30
CA GLU A 198 -4.35 -15.47 -12.46
C GLU A 198 -3.33 -16.55 -12.06
N ASP A 199 -2.70 -16.39 -10.87
CA ASP A 199 -1.68 -17.32 -10.36
C ASP A 199 -2.27 -18.55 -9.67
N GLU A 200 -3.61 -18.68 -9.53
CA GLU A 200 -4.30 -19.82 -8.90
C GLU A 200 -4.75 -20.93 -9.90
N ASN A 201 -4.37 -20.84 -11.22
CA ASN A 201 -4.74 -21.83 -12.26
C ASN A 201 -3.56 -22.66 -12.72
#